data_eaf7f08e3c8e6df428e3b0de34bc1168
#
_entry.id   eaf7f08e3c8e6df428e3b0de34bc1168
#
_cell.length_a   1.000
_cell.length_b   1.000
_cell.length_c   1.000
_cell.angle_alpha   90.00
_cell.angle_beta   90.00
_cell.angle_gamma   90.00
#
_symmetry.space_group_name_H-M   'P 1'
#
loop_
_entity.id
_entity.type
_entity.pdbx_description
1 polymer ?
#
loop_
_entity_poly.entity_id
_entity_poly.type
_entity_poly.pdbx_seq_one_letter_code
_entity_poly.pdbx_strand_id
1 'polypeptide(L)'
;MDLNYKEISNLNERNYKKLLKNYKFNQEDATSLKSLKNMANNYSKELLDGFYEFIFEFDHAKMFLHNKEILTRHERGIKNWYLNLFCGLYDESYFEKLNIISEIHVRIGLPAHYVNAAFSYVRGFLKKILIKEEKYEFLCSVDKIIDINLDILTIAYREEEQSKLVDNIVFLKNVVDSSNIEPYFQAIYDAKTMKINKYESLMRLIDPKSKEVFSVFPFLQTAKKIKSYEKMMTIMLSKTFKTFCHLDIEFSINLCYEDISNESFRNFIYEKISSCSKPKNIIFEILESDFIEDFNIVKDFATHVRTFGCKIAIDDFGSGYSSMENILKLKPEIIKIDGSLIKNIDISQESKTIVKNIVNMAKELNAKTVAEYVHSKEVFDIVKNMDIDFLQGFYLGEPKGEFFRS
;
A
#
# COMPACT_ATOMS: atom_id res chain seq x y z
N MET A 1 24.07 21.66 -9.69
CA MET A 1 23.94 22.13 -8.31
C MET A 1 24.00 20.90 -7.42
N ASP A 2 25.23 20.52 -7.04
CA ASP A 2 25.42 19.37 -6.14
C ASP A 2 25.10 19.82 -4.73
N LEU A 3 23.85 19.62 -4.33
CA LEU A 3 23.45 19.73 -2.94
C LEU A 3 24.12 18.60 -2.16
N ASN A 4 25.07 18.97 -1.31
CA ASN A 4 25.82 18.07 -0.49
C ASN A 4 24.87 17.40 0.52
N TYR A 5 24.45 16.17 0.23
CA TYR A 5 23.53 15.39 1.06
C TYR A 5 23.94 15.30 2.54
N LYS A 6 25.26 15.42 2.84
CA LYS A 6 25.79 15.50 4.20
C LYS A 6 25.42 16.79 4.94
N GLU A 7 25.18 17.89 4.23
CA GLU A 7 24.75 19.15 4.88
C GLU A 7 23.24 19.15 5.20
N ILE A 8 22.46 18.40 4.45
CA ILE A 8 21.01 18.25 4.72
C ILE A 8 20.76 17.33 5.92
N SER A 9 21.60 16.29 6.09
CA SER A 9 21.50 15.36 7.25
C SER A 9 22.02 15.97 8.57
N ASN A 10 22.72 17.09 8.52
CA ASN A 10 23.18 17.85 9.70
C ASN A 10 22.21 18.92 10.18
N LEU A 11 21.04 19.08 9.57
CA LEU A 11 19.93 19.74 10.19
C LEU A 11 19.44 18.83 11.33
N ASN A 12 20.02 19.04 12.52
CA ASN A 12 19.61 18.39 13.75
C ASN A 12 18.16 18.83 14.02
N GLU A 13 17.18 18.19 13.36
CA GLU A 13 15.75 18.51 13.45
C GLU A 13 15.28 18.42 14.90
N ARG A 14 15.98 17.61 15.73
CA ARG A 14 15.79 17.49 17.18
C ARG A 14 16.45 18.62 18.00
N ASN A 15 16.79 19.75 17.40
CA ASN A 15 17.22 20.93 18.17
C ASN A 15 16.02 21.61 18.83
N TYR A 16 15.68 21.18 20.03
CA TYR A 16 14.52 21.65 20.78
C TYR A 16 14.52 23.15 21.04
N LYS A 17 15.70 23.77 21.20
CA LYS A 17 15.80 25.23 21.32
C LYS A 17 15.38 25.97 20.06
N LYS A 18 15.76 25.41 18.89
CA LYS A 18 15.33 25.91 17.58
C LYS A 18 13.83 25.72 17.38
N LEU A 19 13.30 24.57 17.81
CA LEU A 19 11.87 24.26 17.73
C LEU A 19 11.06 25.25 18.54
N LEU A 20 11.38 25.47 19.83
CA LEU A 20 10.73 26.43 20.67
C LEU A 20 10.77 27.84 20.06
N LYS A 21 11.92 28.24 19.49
CA LYS A 21 12.07 29.53 18.79
C LYS A 21 11.16 29.63 17.55
N ASN A 22 11.02 28.57 16.77
CA ASN A 22 10.15 28.57 15.58
C ASN A 22 8.68 28.81 15.95
N TYR A 23 8.22 28.25 17.07
CA TYR A 23 6.88 28.49 17.60
C TYR A 23 6.75 29.77 18.43
N LYS A 24 7.82 30.59 18.52
CA LYS A 24 7.88 31.75 19.39
C LYS A 24 7.44 31.44 20.83
N PHE A 25 7.78 30.24 21.31
CA PHE A 25 7.50 29.78 22.65
C PHE A 25 8.57 30.35 23.59
N ASN A 26 8.16 31.07 24.62
CA ASN A 26 9.06 31.77 25.53
C ASN A 26 8.77 31.45 27.01
N GLN A 27 9.48 32.11 27.93
CA GLN A 27 9.32 31.91 29.36
C GLN A 27 7.95 32.37 29.88
N GLU A 28 7.32 33.32 29.24
CA GLU A 28 5.98 33.77 29.57
C GLU A 28 4.93 32.68 29.25
N ASP A 29 5.04 32.04 28.07
CA ASP A 29 4.21 30.87 27.72
C ASP A 29 4.38 29.74 28.75
N ALA A 30 5.62 29.45 29.16
CA ALA A 30 5.93 28.39 30.13
C ALA A 30 5.30 28.68 31.50
N THR A 31 5.39 29.94 31.94
CA THR A 31 4.80 30.38 33.20
C THR A 31 3.27 30.35 33.17
N SER A 32 2.70 30.81 32.07
CA SER A 32 1.26 30.75 31.79
C SER A 32 0.72 29.31 31.85
N LEU A 33 1.36 28.41 31.14
CA LEU A 33 0.96 27.00 31.16
C LEU A 33 1.09 26.39 32.57
N LYS A 34 2.15 26.68 33.30
CA LYS A 34 2.34 26.22 34.68
C LYS A 34 1.21 26.63 35.60
N SER A 35 0.68 27.84 35.43
CA SER A 35 -0.44 28.35 36.24
C SER A 35 -1.74 27.60 36.04
N LEU A 36 -1.90 26.95 34.86
CA LEU A 36 -3.06 26.15 34.51
C LEU A 36 -3.04 24.72 35.07
N LYS A 37 -1.93 24.28 35.72
CA LYS A 37 -1.74 22.89 36.14
C LYS A 37 -2.86 22.35 37.03
N ASN A 38 -3.35 23.13 37.99
CA ASN A 38 -4.42 22.71 38.89
C ASN A 38 -5.75 22.56 38.13
N MET A 39 -6.05 23.51 37.23
CA MET A 39 -7.22 23.43 36.35
C MET A 39 -7.15 22.16 35.48
N ALA A 40 -6.00 21.94 34.79
CA ALA A 40 -5.83 20.76 33.95
C ALA A 40 -6.01 19.45 34.72
N ASN A 41 -5.50 19.38 35.96
CA ASN A 41 -5.68 18.21 36.81
C ASN A 41 -7.18 17.97 37.18
N ASN A 42 -7.93 19.02 37.48
CA ASN A 42 -9.35 18.94 37.81
C ASN A 42 -10.18 18.41 36.66
N TYR A 43 -9.86 18.79 35.43
CA TYR A 43 -10.56 18.37 34.22
C TYR A 43 -9.98 17.12 33.58
N SER A 44 -8.92 16.49 34.16
CA SER A 44 -8.24 15.34 33.57
C SER A 44 -9.13 14.13 33.38
N LYS A 45 -10.09 13.89 34.26
CA LYS A 45 -11.06 12.79 34.15
C LYS A 45 -12.03 13.04 32.99
N GLU A 46 -12.62 14.24 32.92
CA GLU A 46 -13.54 14.60 31.82
C GLU A 46 -12.84 14.52 30.45
N LEU A 47 -11.56 14.93 30.38
CA LEU A 47 -10.75 14.76 29.17
C LEU A 47 -10.66 13.26 28.79
N LEU A 48 -10.26 12.41 29.71
CA LEU A 48 -10.03 10.99 29.45
C LEU A 48 -11.32 10.28 29.01
N ASP A 49 -12.42 10.50 29.73
CA ASP A 49 -13.71 9.89 29.42
C ASP A 49 -14.12 10.24 27.96
N GLY A 50 -14.10 11.52 27.59
CA GLY A 50 -14.48 11.94 26.25
C GLY A 50 -13.40 11.59 25.18
N PHE A 51 -12.11 11.52 25.55
CA PHE A 51 -11.05 11.09 24.65
C PHE A 51 -11.26 9.64 24.20
N TYR A 52 -11.59 8.74 25.13
CA TYR A 52 -11.84 7.35 24.78
C TYR A 52 -13.14 7.14 24.05
N GLU A 53 -14.20 7.90 24.37
CA GLU A 53 -15.41 7.92 23.58
C GLU A 53 -15.11 8.27 22.12
N PHE A 54 -14.36 9.34 21.88
CA PHE A 54 -13.92 9.77 20.55
C PHE A 54 -13.02 8.76 19.84
N ILE A 55 -11.98 8.22 20.52
CA ILE A 55 -11.04 7.29 19.91
C ILE A 55 -11.71 5.97 19.49
N PHE A 56 -12.68 5.47 20.25
CA PHE A 56 -13.40 4.24 19.93
C PHE A 56 -14.42 4.38 18.79
N GLU A 57 -14.63 5.58 18.26
CA GLU A 57 -15.33 5.74 16.97
C GLU A 57 -14.49 5.23 15.79
N PHE A 58 -13.16 5.12 15.95
CA PHE A 58 -12.27 4.60 14.92
C PHE A 58 -12.09 3.09 15.05
N ASP A 59 -12.38 2.34 14.01
CA ASP A 59 -12.27 0.87 14.01
C ASP A 59 -10.87 0.35 14.37
N HIS A 60 -9.83 1.04 13.90
CA HIS A 60 -8.44 0.67 14.19
C HIS A 60 -8.06 0.87 15.67
N ALA A 61 -8.68 1.81 16.40
CA ALA A 61 -8.37 2.00 17.81
C ALA A 61 -8.67 0.74 18.64
N LYS A 62 -9.72 0.01 18.28
CA LYS A 62 -10.09 -1.27 18.92
C LYS A 62 -9.03 -2.34 18.73
N MET A 63 -8.28 -2.32 17.62
CA MET A 63 -7.18 -3.26 17.36
C MET A 63 -5.98 -3.01 18.29
N PHE A 64 -5.65 -1.74 18.56
CA PHE A 64 -4.52 -1.37 19.41
C PHE A 64 -4.85 -1.44 20.91
N LEU A 65 -6.10 -1.18 21.28
CA LEU A 65 -6.59 -1.13 22.67
C LEU A 65 -7.50 -2.31 23.02
N HIS A 66 -7.14 -3.50 22.57
CA HIS A 66 -7.99 -4.69 22.56
C HIS A 66 -8.18 -5.37 23.93
N ASN A 67 -7.39 -5.03 24.96
CA ASN A 67 -7.55 -5.59 26.29
C ASN A 67 -7.46 -4.55 27.42
N LYS A 68 -8.02 -4.90 28.59
CA LYS A 68 -8.14 -4.00 29.74
C LYS A 68 -6.81 -3.53 30.30
N GLU A 69 -5.77 -4.35 30.26
CA GLU A 69 -4.44 -4.02 30.79
C GLU A 69 -3.77 -2.96 29.90
N ILE A 70 -3.81 -3.17 28.58
CA ILE A 70 -3.30 -2.20 27.58
C ILE A 70 -4.04 -0.88 27.71
N LEU A 71 -5.37 -0.93 27.81
CA LEU A 71 -6.21 0.26 27.95
C LEU A 71 -5.84 1.05 29.21
N THR A 72 -5.74 0.39 30.37
CA THR A 72 -5.38 1.06 31.64
C THR A 72 -3.99 1.68 31.58
N ARG A 73 -3.04 1.00 30.94
CA ARG A 73 -1.67 1.53 30.76
C ARG A 73 -1.67 2.75 29.85
N HIS A 74 -2.42 2.68 28.75
CA HIS A 74 -2.57 3.77 27.79
C HIS A 74 -3.26 4.98 28.43
N GLU A 75 -4.33 4.76 29.20
CA GLU A 75 -5.04 5.80 29.93
C GLU A 75 -4.10 6.57 30.90
N ARG A 76 -3.27 5.83 31.66
CA ARG A 76 -2.24 6.44 32.50
C ARG A 76 -1.24 7.23 31.67
N GLY A 77 -0.83 6.72 30.51
CA GLY A 77 0.10 7.40 29.60
C GLY A 77 -0.48 8.72 29.10
N ILE A 78 -1.71 8.71 28.58
CA ILE A 78 -2.41 9.92 28.10
C ILE A 78 -2.58 10.95 29.22
N LYS A 79 -3.00 10.50 30.43
CA LYS A 79 -3.11 11.40 31.59
C LYS A 79 -1.77 12.06 31.92
N ASN A 80 -0.69 11.28 31.98
CA ASN A 80 0.64 11.80 32.29
C ASN A 80 1.12 12.77 31.22
N TRP A 81 0.96 12.45 29.94
CA TRP A 81 1.29 13.36 28.83
C TRP A 81 0.48 14.64 28.91
N TYR A 82 -0.83 14.56 29.09
CA TYR A 82 -1.72 15.71 29.20
C TYR A 82 -1.29 16.65 30.35
N LEU A 83 -1.05 16.11 31.55
CA LEU A 83 -0.59 16.91 32.69
C LEU A 83 0.81 17.48 32.48
N ASN A 84 1.64 16.80 31.71
CA ASN A 84 3.00 17.28 31.39
C ASN A 84 2.98 18.50 30.43
N LEU A 85 1.90 18.73 29.67
CA LEU A 85 1.72 19.97 28.90
C LEU A 85 1.79 21.21 29.79
N PHE A 86 1.52 21.07 31.09
CA PHE A 86 1.44 22.14 32.07
C PHE A 86 2.58 22.07 33.11
N CYS A 87 3.70 21.45 32.77
CA CYS A 87 4.83 21.29 33.71
C CYS A 87 5.57 22.57 33.98
N GLY A 88 5.57 23.53 33.03
CA GLY A 88 6.25 24.84 33.14
C GLY A 88 7.76 24.77 32.93
N LEU A 89 8.31 23.58 32.63
CA LEU A 89 9.72 23.38 32.28
C LEU A 89 9.79 22.54 31.01
N TYR A 90 10.26 23.13 29.93
CA TYR A 90 10.31 22.51 28.59
C TYR A 90 11.77 22.39 28.14
N ASP A 91 12.50 21.57 28.91
CA ASP A 91 13.91 21.28 28.73
C ASP A 91 14.12 19.96 27.95
N GLU A 92 15.36 19.55 27.82
CA GLU A 92 15.74 18.32 27.13
C GLU A 92 15.00 17.08 27.66
N SER A 93 14.83 16.97 28.98
CA SER A 93 14.09 15.86 29.60
C SER A 93 12.60 15.84 29.23
N TYR A 94 11.98 17.00 29.00
CA TYR A 94 10.61 17.09 28.49
C TYR A 94 10.52 16.50 27.09
N PHE A 95 11.44 16.88 26.21
CA PHE A 95 11.45 16.41 24.83
C PHE A 95 11.87 14.94 24.68
N GLU A 96 12.78 14.43 25.51
CA GLU A 96 13.12 13.01 25.54
C GLU A 96 11.91 12.14 25.85
N LYS A 97 11.05 12.52 26.78
CA LYS A 97 9.79 11.82 27.07
C LYS A 97 8.84 11.79 25.87
N LEU A 98 8.75 12.90 25.12
CA LEU A 98 7.95 12.97 23.91
C LEU A 98 8.52 12.08 22.80
N ASN A 99 9.84 12.03 22.64
CA ASN A 99 10.48 11.13 21.69
C ASN A 99 10.13 9.66 21.98
N ILE A 100 10.20 9.25 23.25
CA ILE A 100 9.83 7.88 23.65
C ILE A 100 8.37 7.58 23.27
N ILE A 101 7.46 8.52 23.50
CA ILE A 101 6.05 8.37 23.10
C ILE A 101 5.94 8.24 21.59
N SER A 102 6.64 9.09 20.83
CA SER A 102 6.65 9.09 19.36
C SER A 102 7.15 7.76 18.80
N GLU A 103 8.28 7.26 19.34
CA GLU A 103 8.87 5.97 18.94
C GLU A 103 7.92 4.80 19.21
N ILE A 104 7.15 4.86 20.31
CA ILE A 104 6.15 3.81 20.60
C ILE A 104 5.04 3.85 19.53
N HIS A 105 4.51 5.02 19.18
CA HIS A 105 3.44 5.14 18.17
C HIS A 105 3.90 4.65 16.80
N VAL A 106 5.11 5.03 16.39
CA VAL A 106 5.72 4.58 15.14
C VAL A 106 5.93 3.06 15.14
N ARG A 107 6.50 2.51 16.23
CA ARG A 107 6.81 1.07 16.35
C ARG A 107 5.57 0.18 16.30
N ILE A 108 4.44 0.63 16.88
CA ILE A 108 3.19 -0.13 16.81
C ILE A 108 2.45 0.06 15.48
N GLY A 109 2.97 0.89 14.58
CA GLY A 109 2.37 1.15 13.27
C GLY A 109 1.07 1.96 13.34
N LEU A 110 0.88 2.79 14.39
CA LEU A 110 -0.30 3.64 14.48
C LEU A 110 -0.26 4.70 13.35
N PRO A 111 -1.28 4.79 12.48
CA PRO A 111 -1.29 5.78 11.41
C PRO A 111 -1.28 7.23 11.94
N ALA A 112 -0.45 8.09 11.34
CA ALA A 112 -0.26 9.47 11.79
C ALA A 112 -1.55 10.30 11.87
N HIS A 113 -2.54 10.03 10.99
CA HIS A 113 -3.81 10.74 11.00
C HIS A 113 -4.64 10.50 12.29
N TYR A 114 -4.51 9.32 12.94
CA TYR A 114 -5.16 9.08 14.25
C TYR A 114 -4.53 9.93 15.34
N VAL A 115 -3.21 10.10 15.29
CA VAL A 115 -2.50 10.99 16.21
C VAL A 115 -2.95 12.43 16.02
N ASN A 116 -3.04 12.89 14.77
CA ASN A 116 -3.53 14.23 14.44
C ASN A 116 -4.97 14.46 14.94
N ALA A 117 -5.86 13.48 14.78
CA ALA A 117 -7.23 13.53 15.27
C ALA A 117 -7.28 13.60 16.81
N ALA A 118 -6.46 12.80 17.50
CA ALA A 118 -6.33 12.82 18.96
C ALA A 118 -5.84 14.20 19.48
N PHE A 119 -4.84 14.78 18.85
CA PHE A 119 -4.37 16.13 19.18
C PHE A 119 -5.42 17.21 18.93
N SER A 120 -6.18 17.09 17.84
CA SER A 120 -7.30 17.97 17.53
C SER A 120 -8.37 17.92 18.62
N TYR A 121 -8.73 16.71 19.08
CA TYR A 121 -9.66 16.50 20.18
C TYR A 121 -9.17 17.20 21.48
N VAL A 122 -7.93 16.92 21.89
CA VAL A 122 -7.35 17.51 23.12
C VAL A 122 -7.30 19.03 23.04
N ARG A 123 -6.93 19.59 21.88
CA ARG A 123 -6.95 21.02 21.61
C ARG A 123 -8.34 21.62 21.77
N GLY A 124 -9.34 21.00 21.16
CA GLY A 124 -10.74 21.42 21.23
C GLY A 124 -11.26 21.40 22.67
N PHE A 125 -10.94 20.33 23.41
CA PHE A 125 -11.28 20.19 24.82
C PHE A 125 -10.68 21.31 25.68
N LEU A 126 -9.37 21.55 25.55
CA LEU A 126 -8.67 22.60 26.31
C LEU A 126 -9.24 23.99 25.99
N LYS A 127 -9.50 24.30 24.73
CA LYS A 127 -10.14 25.56 24.34
C LYS A 127 -11.50 25.72 24.99
N LYS A 128 -12.33 24.68 24.97
CA LYS A 128 -13.65 24.68 25.61
C LYS A 128 -13.54 24.98 27.11
N ILE A 129 -12.60 24.34 27.81
CA ILE A 129 -12.40 24.55 29.24
C ILE A 129 -11.86 25.97 29.55
N LEU A 130 -10.89 26.45 28.76
CA LEU A 130 -10.36 27.81 28.93
C LEU A 130 -11.44 28.89 28.73
N ILE A 131 -12.33 28.69 27.76
CA ILE A 131 -13.47 29.59 27.54
C ILE A 131 -14.44 29.54 28.73
N LYS A 132 -14.77 28.33 29.22
CA LYS A 132 -15.66 28.14 30.38
C LYS A 132 -15.14 28.78 31.66
N GLU A 133 -13.81 28.76 31.86
CA GLU A 133 -13.13 29.33 33.03
C GLU A 133 -12.71 30.80 32.82
N GLU A 134 -13.16 31.42 31.71
CA GLU A 134 -12.85 32.83 31.33
C GLU A 134 -11.33 33.11 31.24
N LYS A 135 -10.53 32.12 30.83
CA LYS A 135 -9.06 32.15 30.75
C LYS A 135 -8.56 32.32 29.32
N TYR A 136 -9.06 33.29 28.59
CA TYR A 136 -8.80 33.47 27.15
C TYR A 136 -7.34 33.82 26.84
N GLU A 137 -6.65 34.50 27.78
CA GLU A 137 -5.24 34.91 27.64
C GLU A 137 -4.27 33.72 27.47
N PHE A 138 -4.68 32.52 27.89
CA PHE A 138 -3.85 31.32 27.80
C PHE A 138 -4.01 30.54 26.50
N LEU A 139 -4.98 30.87 25.67
CA LEU A 139 -5.29 30.12 24.43
C LEU A 139 -4.08 29.98 23.51
N CYS A 140 -3.32 31.08 23.33
CA CYS A 140 -2.16 31.10 22.46
C CYS A 140 -1.04 30.16 22.96
N SER A 141 -0.74 30.21 24.28
CA SER A 141 0.29 29.35 24.89
C SER A 141 -0.08 27.87 24.84
N VAL A 142 -1.39 27.54 25.00
CA VAL A 142 -1.91 26.16 24.86
C VAL A 142 -1.80 25.70 23.41
N ASP A 143 -2.16 26.52 22.43
CA ASP A 143 -1.99 26.16 21.02
C ASP A 143 -0.53 25.87 20.67
N LYS A 144 0.39 26.73 21.08
CA LYS A 144 1.83 26.57 20.85
C LYS A 144 2.36 25.23 21.41
N ILE A 145 2.04 24.89 22.66
CA ILE A 145 2.58 23.67 23.27
C ILE A 145 1.98 22.41 22.63
N ILE A 146 0.72 22.45 22.23
CA ILE A 146 0.10 21.34 21.49
C ILE A 146 0.78 21.17 20.12
N ASP A 147 1.00 22.26 19.38
CA ASP A 147 1.65 22.20 18.07
C ASP A 147 3.09 21.70 18.18
N ILE A 148 3.84 22.15 19.20
CA ILE A 148 5.20 21.66 19.47
C ILE A 148 5.21 20.14 19.73
N ASN A 149 4.26 19.64 20.52
CA ASN A 149 4.16 18.22 20.79
C ASN A 149 3.79 17.42 19.52
N LEU A 150 2.86 17.92 18.71
CA LEU A 150 2.46 17.30 17.46
C LEU A 150 3.62 17.28 16.45
N ASP A 151 4.42 18.36 16.39
CA ASP A 151 5.56 18.45 15.49
C ASP A 151 6.64 17.41 15.81
N ILE A 152 6.92 17.17 17.11
CA ILE A 152 7.83 16.12 17.56
C ILE A 152 7.38 14.73 17.09
N LEU A 153 6.08 14.44 17.22
CA LEU A 153 5.54 13.16 16.71
C LEU A 153 5.65 13.08 15.18
N THR A 154 5.35 14.15 14.48
CA THR A 154 5.46 14.22 13.01
C THR A 154 6.90 13.99 12.53
N ILE A 155 7.88 14.55 13.23
CA ILE A 155 9.31 14.31 12.93
C ILE A 155 9.64 12.81 13.05
N ALA A 156 9.21 12.16 14.12
CA ALA A 156 9.46 10.72 14.30
C ALA A 156 8.85 9.85 13.20
N TYR A 157 7.62 10.14 12.76
CA TYR A 157 6.99 9.44 11.62
C TYR A 157 7.78 9.64 10.33
N ARG A 158 8.23 10.87 10.06
CA ARG A 158 9.02 11.17 8.86
C ARG A 158 10.38 10.48 8.88
N GLU A 159 11.08 10.47 10.01
CA GLU A 159 12.36 9.76 10.17
C GLU A 159 12.21 8.26 9.89
N GLU A 160 11.15 7.64 10.39
CA GLU A 160 10.85 6.22 10.12
C GLU A 160 10.54 5.97 8.64
N GLU A 161 9.73 6.80 8.01
CA GLU A 161 9.43 6.69 6.57
C GLU A 161 10.71 6.84 5.73
N GLN A 162 11.58 7.78 6.09
CA GLN A 162 12.87 7.96 5.41
C GLN A 162 13.79 6.75 5.61
N SER A 163 13.85 6.20 6.84
CA SER A 163 14.64 5.00 7.12
C SER A 163 14.15 3.82 6.27
N LYS A 164 12.84 3.56 6.25
CA LYS A 164 12.24 2.51 5.41
C LYS A 164 12.53 2.70 3.92
N LEU A 165 12.48 3.95 3.46
CA LEU A 165 12.80 4.25 2.07
C LEU A 165 14.26 3.94 1.74
N VAL A 166 15.20 4.30 2.62
CA VAL A 166 16.63 3.99 2.44
C VAL A 166 16.85 2.48 2.46
N ASP A 167 16.25 1.75 3.40
CA ASP A 167 16.34 0.30 3.49
C ASP A 167 15.81 -0.38 2.21
N ASN A 168 14.66 0.07 1.71
CA ASN A 168 14.09 -0.41 0.46
C ASN A 168 14.99 -0.12 -0.74
N ILE A 169 15.65 1.05 -0.80
CA ILE A 169 16.59 1.39 -1.88
C ILE A 169 17.81 0.48 -1.83
N VAL A 170 18.38 0.28 -0.64
CA VAL A 170 19.56 -0.61 -0.46
C VAL A 170 19.20 -2.05 -0.82
N PHE A 171 18.08 -2.54 -0.35
CA PHE A 171 17.56 -3.87 -0.67
C PHE A 171 17.39 -4.04 -2.19
N LEU A 172 16.65 -3.13 -2.85
CA LEU A 172 16.43 -3.19 -4.30
C LEU A 172 17.74 -3.17 -5.10
N LYS A 173 18.69 -2.31 -4.75
CA LYS A 173 20.01 -2.29 -5.41
C LYS A 173 20.71 -3.64 -5.30
N ASN A 174 20.76 -4.22 -4.10
CA ASN A 174 21.39 -5.51 -3.87
C ASN A 174 20.74 -6.63 -4.69
N VAL A 175 19.40 -6.67 -4.74
CA VAL A 175 18.63 -7.65 -5.51
C VAL A 175 18.87 -7.49 -7.02
N VAL A 176 18.84 -6.26 -7.52
CA VAL A 176 19.03 -5.96 -8.95
C VAL A 176 20.46 -6.24 -9.39
N ASP A 177 21.47 -5.85 -8.62
CA ASP A 177 22.87 -6.05 -8.96
C ASP A 177 23.30 -7.53 -8.91
N SER A 178 22.67 -8.31 -8.03
CA SER A 178 22.86 -9.77 -7.97
C SER A 178 21.94 -10.57 -8.90
N SER A 179 21.05 -9.89 -9.66
CA SER A 179 20.03 -10.51 -10.53
C SER A 179 19.13 -11.51 -9.80
N ASN A 180 18.90 -11.29 -8.49
CA ASN A 180 18.06 -12.12 -7.64
C ASN A 180 16.57 -11.75 -7.76
N ILE A 181 16.10 -11.65 -8.99
CA ILE A 181 14.71 -11.45 -9.37
C ILE A 181 14.24 -12.72 -10.05
N GLU A 182 13.24 -13.37 -9.50
CA GLU A 182 12.74 -14.66 -9.98
C GLU A 182 11.26 -14.61 -10.32
N PRO A 183 10.85 -15.22 -11.43
CA PRO A 183 9.45 -15.48 -11.68
C PRO A 183 8.95 -16.61 -10.78
N TYR A 184 7.85 -16.37 -10.08
CA TYR A 184 7.04 -17.39 -9.44
C TYR A 184 5.79 -17.59 -10.26
N PHE A 185 5.32 -18.82 -10.34
CA PHE A 185 4.24 -19.21 -11.23
C PHE A 185 3.03 -19.61 -10.42
N GLN A 186 1.91 -18.95 -10.66
CA GLN A 186 0.63 -19.31 -10.07
C GLN A 186 -0.25 -20.00 -11.11
N ALA A 187 -0.75 -21.18 -10.76
CA ALA A 187 -1.60 -21.95 -11.64
C ALA A 187 -2.99 -21.34 -11.77
N ILE A 188 -3.49 -21.29 -13.02
CA ILE A 188 -4.85 -20.90 -13.36
C ILE A 188 -5.56 -22.16 -13.89
N TYR A 189 -6.65 -22.51 -13.26
CA TYR A 189 -7.37 -23.75 -13.49
C TYR A 189 -8.57 -23.55 -14.41
N ASP A 190 -8.79 -24.47 -15.34
CA ASP A 190 -10.05 -24.57 -16.07
C ASP A 190 -11.19 -24.92 -15.10
N ALA A 191 -12.22 -24.09 -15.04
CA ALA A 191 -13.28 -24.22 -14.05
C ALA A 191 -14.11 -25.50 -14.19
N LYS A 192 -14.18 -26.11 -15.39
CA LYS A 192 -14.96 -27.31 -15.66
C LYS A 192 -14.17 -28.58 -15.35
N THR A 193 -12.94 -28.66 -15.81
CA THR A 193 -12.10 -29.86 -15.71
C THR A 193 -11.24 -29.88 -14.45
N MET A 194 -11.03 -28.72 -13.82
CA MET A 194 -10.11 -28.50 -12.70
C MET A 194 -8.67 -28.91 -13.02
N LYS A 195 -8.29 -28.88 -14.28
CA LYS A 195 -6.90 -29.04 -14.71
C LYS A 195 -6.24 -27.69 -14.85
N ILE A 196 -4.92 -27.64 -14.63
CA ILE A 196 -4.13 -26.45 -14.89
C ILE A 196 -4.18 -26.15 -16.40
N ASN A 197 -4.62 -24.95 -16.75
CA ASN A 197 -4.71 -24.48 -18.12
C ASN A 197 -3.52 -23.56 -18.48
N LYS A 198 -3.15 -22.67 -17.58
CA LYS A 198 -2.09 -21.67 -17.77
C LYS A 198 -1.44 -21.29 -16.44
N TYR A 199 -0.39 -20.50 -16.52
CA TYR A 199 0.30 -19.94 -15.35
C TYR A 199 0.42 -18.42 -15.46
N GLU A 200 0.22 -17.72 -14.36
CA GLU A 200 0.62 -16.33 -14.23
C GLU A 200 2.04 -16.23 -13.67
N SER A 201 2.88 -15.40 -14.31
CA SER A 201 4.25 -15.14 -13.90
C SER A 201 4.31 -13.91 -12.99
N LEU A 202 4.60 -14.13 -11.72
CA LEU A 202 4.61 -13.11 -10.67
C LEU A 202 6.05 -12.86 -10.22
N MET A 203 6.50 -11.60 -10.29
CA MET A 203 7.83 -11.21 -9.86
C MET A 203 8.02 -11.42 -8.36
N ARG A 204 9.14 -12.04 -7.99
CA ARG A 204 9.63 -12.13 -6.61
C ARG A 204 11.04 -11.59 -6.52
N LEU A 205 11.32 -10.94 -5.40
CA LEU A 205 12.63 -10.44 -5.04
C LEU A 205 13.22 -11.39 -4.00
N ILE A 206 14.43 -11.87 -4.24
CA ILE A 206 15.09 -12.79 -3.32
C ILE A 206 16.24 -12.06 -2.65
N ASP A 207 16.21 -11.95 -1.32
CA ASP A 207 17.31 -11.36 -0.58
C ASP A 207 18.59 -12.18 -0.82
N PRO A 208 19.67 -11.54 -1.33
CA PRO A 208 20.89 -12.27 -1.64
C PRO A 208 21.57 -12.90 -0.42
N LYS A 209 21.29 -12.39 0.81
CA LYS A 209 21.88 -12.86 2.05
C LYS A 209 20.99 -13.89 2.77
N SER A 210 19.77 -13.50 3.11
CA SER A 210 18.85 -14.37 3.88
C SER A 210 18.16 -15.43 3.01
N LYS A 211 18.14 -15.25 1.67
CA LYS A 211 17.38 -16.07 0.72
C LYS A 211 15.86 -15.98 0.91
N GLU A 212 15.40 -15.04 1.71
CA GLU A 212 13.99 -14.76 1.90
C GLU A 212 13.37 -14.22 0.60
N VAL A 213 12.12 -14.62 0.35
CA VAL A 213 11.38 -14.31 -0.87
C VAL A 213 10.33 -13.25 -0.59
N PHE A 214 10.38 -12.14 -1.32
CA PHE A 214 9.47 -11.03 -1.18
C PHE A 214 8.62 -10.82 -2.42
N SER A 215 7.36 -10.44 -2.23
CA SER A 215 6.56 -9.86 -3.31
C SER A 215 7.18 -8.54 -3.75
N VAL A 216 7.12 -8.24 -5.04
CA VAL A 216 7.61 -6.96 -5.59
C VAL A 216 6.70 -5.79 -5.20
N PHE A 217 5.44 -6.06 -4.90
CA PHE A 217 4.40 -5.04 -4.73
C PHE A 217 4.77 -3.90 -3.76
N PRO A 218 5.29 -4.15 -2.52
CA PRO A 218 5.69 -3.08 -1.60
C PRO A 218 6.87 -2.23 -2.11
N PHE A 219 7.62 -2.72 -3.08
CA PHE A 219 8.85 -2.10 -3.60
C PHE A 219 8.65 -1.38 -4.94
N LEU A 220 7.53 -1.57 -5.63
CA LEU A 220 7.30 -1.05 -6.99
C LEU A 220 7.51 0.46 -7.08
N GLN A 221 6.91 1.24 -6.18
CA GLN A 221 7.03 2.69 -6.18
C GLN A 221 8.48 3.15 -5.97
N THR A 222 9.20 2.48 -5.06
CA THR A 222 10.63 2.76 -4.83
C THR A 222 11.46 2.40 -6.05
N ALA A 223 11.21 1.24 -6.66
CA ALA A 223 11.91 0.78 -7.86
C ALA A 223 11.73 1.76 -9.04
N LYS A 224 10.51 2.28 -9.25
CA LYS A 224 10.22 3.31 -10.26
C LYS A 224 10.97 4.61 -9.95
N LYS A 225 10.93 5.10 -8.70
CA LYS A 225 11.62 6.34 -8.27
C LYS A 225 13.14 6.26 -8.49
N ILE A 226 13.78 5.13 -8.22
CA ILE A 226 15.23 4.93 -8.40
C ILE A 226 15.61 4.44 -9.81
N LYS A 227 14.65 4.39 -10.74
CA LYS A 227 14.82 3.93 -12.13
C LYS A 227 15.41 2.52 -12.26
N SER A 228 15.09 1.63 -11.32
CA SER A 228 15.51 0.23 -11.36
C SER A 228 14.43 -0.70 -11.93
N TYR A 229 13.20 -0.21 -12.05
CA TYR A 229 12.04 -1.01 -12.45
C TYR A 229 12.22 -1.67 -13.83
N GLU A 230 12.65 -0.94 -14.84
CA GLU A 230 12.88 -1.49 -16.20
C GLU A 230 13.90 -2.64 -16.20
N LYS A 231 15.01 -2.49 -15.43
CA LYS A 231 16.00 -3.57 -15.29
C LYS A 231 15.39 -4.79 -14.60
N MET A 232 14.55 -4.58 -13.60
CA MET A 232 13.83 -5.67 -12.91
C MET A 232 12.90 -6.41 -13.86
N MET A 233 12.11 -5.68 -14.65
CA MET A 233 11.20 -6.26 -15.65
C MET A 233 11.99 -7.01 -16.75
N THR A 234 13.12 -6.47 -17.20
CA THR A 234 14.01 -7.13 -18.17
C THR A 234 14.49 -8.50 -17.67
N ILE A 235 14.92 -8.58 -16.39
CA ILE A 235 15.37 -9.84 -15.78
C ILE A 235 14.18 -10.82 -15.66
N MET A 236 13.06 -10.33 -15.13
CA MET A 236 11.83 -11.13 -14.95
C MET A 236 11.35 -11.73 -16.28
N LEU A 237 11.18 -10.90 -17.31
CA LEU A 237 10.76 -11.33 -18.63
C LEU A 237 11.73 -12.35 -19.23
N SER A 238 13.05 -12.06 -19.18
CA SER A 238 14.06 -12.98 -19.72
C SER A 238 13.98 -14.37 -19.09
N LYS A 239 13.77 -14.45 -17.78
CA LYS A 239 13.64 -15.72 -17.05
C LYS A 239 12.31 -16.41 -17.36
N THR A 240 11.20 -15.69 -17.43
CA THR A 240 9.88 -16.23 -17.78
C THR A 240 9.90 -16.81 -19.20
N PHE A 241 10.41 -16.06 -20.18
CA PHE A 241 10.52 -16.54 -21.56
C PHE A 241 11.42 -17.77 -21.66
N LYS A 242 12.57 -17.78 -20.97
CA LYS A 242 13.43 -18.95 -20.92
C LYS A 242 12.72 -20.20 -20.40
N THR A 243 11.81 -20.02 -19.45
CA THR A 243 11.05 -21.13 -18.85
C THR A 243 9.96 -21.68 -19.79
N PHE A 244 9.18 -20.81 -20.43
CA PHE A 244 7.95 -21.23 -21.10
C PHE A 244 8.00 -21.25 -22.63
N CYS A 245 8.90 -20.51 -23.28
CA CYS A 245 8.84 -20.33 -24.73
C CYS A 245 8.94 -21.60 -25.59
N HIS A 246 9.41 -22.70 -25.04
CA HIS A 246 9.51 -23.99 -25.71
C HIS A 246 8.45 -25.01 -25.25
N LEU A 247 7.60 -24.61 -24.28
CA LEU A 247 6.56 -25.48 -23.74
C LEU A 247 5.21 -25.22 -24.43
N ASP A 248 4.34 -26.21 -24.41
CA ASP A 248 2.96 -26.06 -24.89
C ASP A 248 2.00 -25.75 -23.73
N ILE A 249 2.33 -24.71 -23.03
CA ILE A 249 1.61 -24.21 -21.85
C ILE A 249 1.46 -22.70 -22.00
N GLU A 250 0.24 -22.20 -21.85
CA GLU A 250 0.00 -20.76 -21.81
C GLU A 250 0.56 -20.14 -20.53
N PHE A 251 1.10 -18.94 -20.65
CA PHE A 251 1.56 -18.16 -19.52
C PHE A 251 1.30 -16.67 -19.72
N SER A 252 1.05 -15.99 -18.63
CA SER A 252 0.80 -14.56 -18.63
C SER A 252 1.87 -13.77 -17.90
N ILE A 253 2.01 -12.51 -18.32
CA ILE A 253 2.98 -11.55 -17.83
C ILE A 253 2.26 -10.21 -17.64
N ASN A 254 2.38 -9.63 -16.46
CA ASN A 254 1.87 -8.31 -16.13
C ASN A 254 2.73 -7.22 -16.77
N LEU A 255 2.10 -6.28 -17.48
CA LEU A 255 2.71 -5.08 -18.03
C LEU A 255 1.90 -3.87 -17.60
N CYS A 256 2.56 -2.78 -17.21
CA CYS A 256 1.92 -1.49 -16.97
C CYS A 256 2.07 -0.55 -18.17
N TYR A 257 1.34 0.56 -18.15
CA TYR A 257 1.41 1.56 -19.21
C TYR A 257 2.84 2.05 -19.48
N GLU A 258 3.65 2.28 -18.44
CA GLU A 258 5.03 2.73 -18.60
C GLU A 258 5.90 1.70 -19.35
N ASP A 259 5.65 0.39 -19.17
CA ASP A 259 6.34 -0.66 -19.92
C ASP A 259 6.00 -0.59 -21.41
N ILE A 260 4.75 -0.38 -21.72
CA ILE A 260 4.23 -0.34 -23.10
C ILE A 260 4.61 0.97 -23.80
N SER A 261 4.61 2.11 -23.10
CA SER A 261 4.95 3.41 -23.65
C SER A 261 6.45 3.60 -23.90
N ASN A 262 7.31 2.89 -23.15
CA ASN A 262 8.76 2.92 -23.34
C ASN A 262 9.16 2.16 -24.61
N GLU A 263 9.61 2.86 -25.63
CA GLU A 263 9.95 2.29 -26.93
C GLU A 263 11.09 1.25 -26.85
N SER A 264 12.11 1.50 -26.06
CA SER A 264 13.24 0.57 -25.92
C SER A 264 12.81 -0.73 -25.25
N PHE A 265 12.00 -0.65 -24.21
CA PHE A 265 11.50 -1.81 -23.52
C PHE A 265 10.46 -2.59 -24.34
N ARG A 266 9.60 -1.88 -25.06
CA ARG A 266 8.65 -2.48 -26.01
C ARG A 266 9.36 -3.25 -27.11
N ASN A 267 10.45 -2.71 -27.68
CA ASN A 267 11.26 -3.40 -28.67
C ASN A 267 11.92 -4.67 -28.09
N PHE A 268 12.41 -4.60 -26.85
CA PHE A 268 12.90 -5.79 -26.13
C PHE A 268 11.82 -6.87 -25.98
N ILE A 269 10.56 -6.51 -25.66
CA ILE A 269 9.43 -7.46 -25.63
C ILE A 269 9.24 -8.10 -27.01
N TYR A 270 9.24 -7.33 -28.09
CA TYR A 270 9.06 -7.83 -29.46
C TYR A 270 10.19 -8.80 -29.87
N GLU A 271 11.42 -8.54 -29.51
CA GLU A 271 12.54 -9.45 -29.74
C GLU A 271 12.33 -10.78 -28.98
N LYS A 272 11.89 -10.72 -27.73
CA LYS A 272 11.59 -11.93 -26.96
C LYS A 272 10.45 -12.74 -27.56
N ILE A 273 9.37 -12.11 -28.01
CA ILE A 273 8.25 -12.77 -28.70
C ILE A 273 8.76 -13.46 -29.97
N SER A 274 9.53 -12.73 -30.80
CA SER A 274 10.04 -13.26 -32.08
C SER A 274 10.97 -14.47 -31.90
N SER A 275 11.67 -14.53 -30.77
CA SER A 275 12.55 -15.67 -30.45
C SER A 275 11.82 -16.84 -29.78
N CYS A 276 10.56 -16.68 -29.43
CA CYS A 276 9.77 -17.71 -28.79
C CYS A 276 9.22 -18.72 -29.82
N SER A 277 9.36 -20.01 -29.56
CA SER A 277 8.86 -21.04 -30.47
C SER A 277 7.34 -21.18 -30.49
N LYS A 278 6.67 -20.71 -29.45
CA LYS A 278 5.20 -20.77 -29.31
C LYS A 278 4.62 -19.43 -28.83
N PRO A 279 4.72 -18.35 -29.62
CA PRO A 279 4.27 -17.02 -29.20
C PRO A 279 2.76 -16.96 -28.92
N LYS A 280 1.97 -17.85 -29.52
CA LYS A 280 0.51 -17.98 -29.26
C LYS A 280 0.16 -18.33 -27.81
N ASN A 281 1.13 -18.84 -27.03
CA ASN A 281 0.95 -19.20 -25.64
C ASN A 281 1.24 -18.02 -24.68
N ILE A 282 1.68 -16.88 -25.21
CA ILE A 282 1.98 -15.68 -24.42
C ILE A 282 0.70 -14.85 -24.24
N ILE A 283 0.43 -14.46 -23.00
CA ILE A 283 -0.65 -13.57 -22.63
C ILE A 283 -0.02 -12.37 -21.94
N PHE A 284 -0.32 -11.15 -22.39
CA PHE A 284 0.04 -9.92 -21.69
C PHE A 284 -1.15 -9.40 -20.90
N GLU A 285 -0.98 -9.24 -19.60
CA GLU A 285 -1.98 -8.70 -18.68
C GLU A 285 -1.74 -7.20 -18.52
N ILE A 286 -2.78 -6.40 -18.73
CA ILE A 286 -2.73 -4.95 -18.68
C ILE A 286 -3.82 -4.49 -17.72
N LEU A 287 -3.48 -3.64 -16.76
CA LEU A 287 -4.43 -3.13 -15.79
C LEU A 287 -5.55 -2.32 -16.45
N GLU A 288 -6.76 -2.47 -15.92
CA GLU A 288 -7.90 -1.66 -16.34
C GLU A 288 -7.59 -0.15 -16.28
N SER A 289 -6.90 0.30 -15.23
CA SER A 289 -6.51 1.70 -15.02
C SER A 289 -5.54 2.26 -16.06
N ASP A 290 -4.73 1.42 -16.70
CA ASP A 290 -3.71 1.86 -17.66
C ASP A 290 -4.32 2.39 -18.98
N PHE A 291 -5.60 2.13 -19.22
CA PHE A 291 -6.32 2.66 -20.40
C PHE A 291 -6.68 4.15 -20.30
N ILE A 292 -6.52 4.73 -19.11
CA ILE A 292 -6.82 6.15 -18.87
C ILE A 292 -5.70 7.05 -19.40
N GLU A 293 -4.46 6.57 -19.40
CA GLU A 293 -3.28 7.37 -19.78
C GLU A 293 -3.25 7.68 -21.29
N ASP A 294 -3.01 6.69 -22.12
CA ASP A 294 -3.15 6.78 -23.59
C ASP A 294 -3.58 5.43 -24.18
N PHE A 295 -4.86 5.33 -24.44
CA PHE A 295 -5.46 4.12 -25.02
C PHE A 295 -4.87 3.72 -26.37
N ASN A 296 -4.41 4.68 -27.21
CA ASN A 296 -3.90 4.36 -28.52
C ASN A 296 -2.57 3.59 -28.44
N ILE A 297 -1.69 3.97 -27.52
CA ILE A 297 -0.42 3.27 -27.31
C ILE A 297 -0.68 1.81 -26.88
N VAL A 298 -1.61 1.59 -25.96
CA VAL A 298 -1.99 0.24 -25.50
C VAL A 298 -2.61 -0.57 -26.64
N LYS A 299 -3.49 0.04 -27.44
CA LYS A 299 -4.14 -0.60 -28.59
C LYS A 299 -3.14 -0.96 -29.68
N ASP A 300 -2.17 -0.08 -29.98
CA ASP A 300 -1.13 -0.34 -30.99
C ASP A 300 -0.21 -1.48 -30.53
N PHE A 301 0.18 -1.51 -29.25
CA PHE A 301 0.90 -2.64 -28.66
C PHE A 301 0.11 -3.94 -28.78
N ALA A 302 -1.16 -3.95 -28.35
CA ALA A 302 -2.03 -5.12 -28.44
C ALA A 302 -2.17 -5.62 -29.89
N THR A 303 -2.36 -4.70 -30.84
CA THR A 303 -2.45 -5.03 -32.27
C THR A 303 -1.15 -5.66 -32.75
N HIS A 304 -0.02 -5.12 -32.38
CA HIS A 304 1.30 -5.63 -32.80
C HIS A 304 1.57 -7.03 -32.25
N VAL A 305 1.39 -7.26 -30.94
CA VAL A 305 1.66 -8.58 -30.34
C VAL A 305 0.73 -9.66 -30.85
N ARG A 306 -0.50 -9.31 -31.23
CA ARG A 306 -1.45 -10.22 -31.89
C ARG A 306 -0.97 -10.69 -33.27
N THR A 307 -0.12 -9.94 -33.96
CA THR A 307 0.48 -10.42 -35.25
C THR A 307 1.35 -11.64 -35.05
N PHE A 308 1.89 -11.85 -33.84
CA PHE A 308 2.63 -13.05 -33.46
C PHE A 308 1.71 -14.17 -32.88
N GLY A 309 0.43 -13.87 -32.70
CA GLY A 309 -0.54 -14.79 -32.08
C GLY A 309 -0.65 -14.67 -30.55
N CYS A 310 0.02 -13.69 -29.93
CA CYS A 310 -0.12 -13.42 -28.50
C CYS A 310 -1.53 -12.94 -28.15
N LYS A 311 -1.91 -13.10 -26.89
CA LYS A 311 -3.22 -12.71 -26.35
C LYS A 311 -3.07 -11.52 -25.39
N ILE A 312 -4.14 -10.78 -25.21
CA ILE A 312 -4.26 -9.71 -24.24
C ILE A 312 -5.30 -10.08 -23.19
N ALA A 313 -4.94 -9.91 -21.93
CA ALA A 313 -5.86 -9.97 -20.81
C ALA A 313 -6.01 -8.58 -20.19
N ILE A 314 -7.24 -8.22 -19.79
CA ILE A 314 -7.47 -7.07 -18.92
C ILE A 314 -7.42 -7.57 -17.49
N ASP A 315 -6.61 -6.95 -16.67
CA ASP A 315 -6.45 -7.26 -15.26
C ASP A 315 -7.23 -6.30 -14.35
N ASP A 316 -7.59 -6.75 -13.13
CA ASP A 316 -8.34 -6.01 -12.12
C ASP A 316 -9.67 -5.42 -12.63
N PHE A 317 -10.35 -6.15 -13.54
CA PHE A 317 -11.58 -5.66 -14.15
C PHE A 317 -12.76 -5.59 -13.16
N GLY A 318 -13.39 -4.41 -13.10
CA GLY A 318 -14.52 -4.13 -12.20
C GLY A 318 -14.13 -3.36 -10.94
N SER A 319 -12.86 -2.97 -10.80
CA SER A 319 -12.39 -2.07 -9.74
C SER A 319 -12.87 -0.62 -9.89
N GLY A 320 -13.45 -0.25 -11.05
CA GLY A 320 -14.20 1.00 -11.23
C GLY A 320 -13.54 2.07 -12.11
N TYR A 321 -12.49 1.74 -12.86
CA TYR A 321 -11.68 2.75 -13.56
C TYR A 321 -11.82 2.78 -15.09
N SER A 322 -12.41 1.80 -15.77
CA SER A 322 -12.40 1.84 -17.23
C SER A 322 -13.69 2.30 -17.89
N SER A 323 -13.48 2.91 -19.05
CA SER A 323 -14.54 3.13 -20.01
C SER A 323 -14.85 1.81 -20.72
N MET A 324 -16.09 1.36 -20.65
CA MET A 324 -16.60 0.20 -21.43
C MET A 324 -16.27 0.33 -22.93
N GLU A 325 -16.19 1.56 -23.43
CA GLU A 325 -15.81 1.87 -24.80
C GLU A 325 -14.39 1.38 -25.13
N ASN A 326 -13.43 1.55 -24.21
CA ASN A 326 -12.05 1.11 -24.41
C ASN A 326 -11.96 -0.41 -24.51
N ILE A 327 -12.75 -1.14 -23.70
CA ILE A 327 -12.82 -2.61 -23.75
C ILE A 327 -13.37 -3.09 -25.09
N LEU A 328 -14.45 -2.46 -25.56
CA LEU A 328 -15.05 -2.77 -26.88
C LEU A 328 -14.07 -2.52 -28.03
N LYS A 329 -13.20 -1.50 -27.92
CA LYS A 329 -12.18 -1.18 -28.91
C LYS A 329 -10.96 -2.10 -28.84
N LEU A 330 -10.54 -2.49 -27.62
CA LEU A 330 -9.38 -3.36 -27.41
C LEU A 330 -9.67 -4.81 -27.76
N LYS A 331 -10.90 -5.28 -27.49
CA LYS A 331 -11.36 -6.68 -27.71
C LYS A 331 -10.41 -7.69 -27.08
N PRO A 332 -10.28 -7.69 -25.75
CA PRO A 332 -9.37 -8.61 -25.06
C PRO A 332 -9.78 -10.06 -25.27
N GLU A 333 -8.83 -10.96 -25.26
CA GLU A 333 -9.07 -12.41 -25.26
C GLU A 333 -9.47 -12.93 -23.88
N ILE A 334 -9.05 -12.23 -22.82
CA ILE A 334 -9.29 -12.63 -21.42
C ILE A 334 -9.67 -11.39 -20.60
N ILE A 335 -10.61 -11.58 -19.67
CA ILE A 335 -10.98 -10.60 -18.63
C ILE A 335 -10.77 -11.25 -17.27
N LYS A 336 -9.86 -10.72 -16.46
CA LYS A 336 -9.62 -11.15 -15.08
C LYS A 336 -10.50 -10.29 -14.16
N ILE A 337 -11.36 -10.95 -13.39
CA ILE A 337 -12.31 -10.30 -12.50
C ILE A 337 -11.61 -9.97 -11.20
N ASP A 338 -11.58 -8.69 -10.85
CA ASP A 338 -10.88 -8.16 -9.68
C ASP A 338 -11.20 -8.92 -8.39
N GLY A 339 -10.15 -9.19 -7.62
CA GLY A 339 -10.24 -9.94 -6.37
C GLY A 339 -11.16 -9.32 -5.33
N SER A 340 -11.39 -8.01 -5.34
CA SER A 340 -12.31 -7.34 -4.39
C SER A 340 -13.76 -7.76 -4.59
N LEU A 341 -14.16 -8.06 -5.84
CA LEU A 341 -15.49 -8.57 -6.17
C LEU A 341 -15.65 -10.04 -5.80
N ILE A 342 -14.56 -10.81 -5.89
CA ILE A 342 -14.57 -12.25 -5.60
C ILE A 342 -14.44 -12.52 -4.10
N LYS A 343 -13.67 -11.71 -3.39
CA LYS A 343 -13.33 -11.89 -1.96
C LYS A 343 -14.54 -12.10 -1.06
N ASN A 344 -15.61 -11.34 -1.29
CA ASN A 344 -16.81 -11.35 -0.46
C ASN A 344 -18.04 -11.88 -1.22
N ILE A 345 -17.83 -12.64 -2.29
CA ILE A 345 -18.92 -13.10 -3.16
C ILE A 345 -19.87 -14.06 -2.46
N ASP A 346 -19.44 -14.72 -1.39
CA ASP A 346 -20.24 -15.60 -0.55
C ASP A 346 -21.30 -14.85 0.26
N ILE A 347 -21.01 -13.63 0.68
CA ILE A 347 -21.89 -12.81 1.56
C ILE A 347 -22.51 -11.60 0.85
N SER A 348 -21.93 -11.11 -0.26
CA SER A 348 -22.40 -9.93 -0.99
C SER A 348 -23.24 -10.31 -2.21
N GLN A 349 -24.50 -9.90 -2.21
CA GLN A 349 -25.40 -10.04 -3.36
C GLN A 349 -25.04 -9.08 -4.49
N GLU A 350 -24.52 -7.90 -4.14
CA GLU A 350 -24.03 -6.90 -5.11
C GLU A 350 -22.87 -7.47 -5.89
N SER A 351 -21.87 -8.06 -5.21
CA SER A 351 -20.72 -8.70 -5.86
C SER A 351 -21.17 -9.82 -6.81
N LYS A 352 -22.11 -10.68 -6.39
CA LYS A 352 -22.67 -11.71 -7.27
C LYS A 352 -23.29 -11.13 -8.53
N THR A 353 -24.05 -10.05 -8.39
CA THR A 353 -24.72 -9.39 -9.51
C THR A 353 -23.71 -8.79 -10.49
N ILE A 354 -22.68 -8.08 -9.97
CA ILE A 354 -21.63 -7.48 -10.80
C ILE A 354 -20.85 -8.56 -11.54
N VAL A 355 -20.37 -9.59 -10.85
CA VAL A 355 -19.60 -10.70 -11.46
C VAL A 355 -20.42 -11.39 -12.55
N LYS A 356 -21.72 -11.63 -12.33
CA LYS A 356 -22.60 -12.22 -13.34
C LYS A 356 -22.71 -11.34 -14.60
N ASN A 357 -22.80 -10.02 -14.42
CA ASN A 357 -22.85 -9.08 -15.54
C ASN A 357 -21.52 -9.06 -16.32
N ILE A 358 -20.37 -9.10 -15.61
CA ILE A 358 -19.05 -9.21 -16.24
C ILE A 358 -18.94 -10.49 -17.07
N VAL A 359 -19.36 -11.62 -16.53
CA VAL A 359 -19.33 -12.92 -17.25
C VAL A 359 -20.20 -12.87 -18.51
N ASN A 360 -21.41 -12.30 -18.43
CA ASN A 360 -22.30 -12.16 -19.59
C ASN A 360 -21.69 -11.27 -20.68
N MET A 361 -21.15 -10.12 -20.27
CA MET A 361 -20.46 -9.19 -21.18
C MET A 361 -19.26 -9.86 -21.85
N ALA A 362 -18.42 -10.58 -21.07
CA ALA A 362 -17.26 -11.29 -21.62
C ALA A 362 -17.68 -12.30 -22.71
N LYS A 363 -18.79 -13.01 -22.51
CA LYS A 363 -19.35 -13.94 -23.51
C LYS A 363 -19.77 -13.23 -24.79
N GLU A 364 -20.44 -12.08 -24.67
CA GLU A 364 -20.84 -11.29 -25.83
C GLU A 364 -19.63 -10.77 -26.62
N LEU A 365 -18.51 -10.51 -25.94
CA LEU A 365 -17.24 -10.10 -26.52
C LEU A 365 -16.39 -11.28 -27.04
N ASN A 366 -16.83 -12.52 -26.85
CA ASN A 366 -16.03 -13.74 -27.07
C ASN A 366 -14.72 -13.77 -26.26
N ALA A 367 -14.69 -13.10 -25.11
CA ALA A 367 -13.58 -13.13 -24.16
C ALA A 367 -13.80 -14.23 -23.13
N LYS A 368 -12.70 -14.81 -22.64
CA LYS A 368 -12.68 -15.75 -21.52
C LYS A 368 -12.58 -15.00 -20.19
N THR A 369 -13.14 -15.56 -19.13
CA THR A 369 -13.10 -14.98 -17.79
C THR A 369 -12.20 -15.75 -16.84
N VAL A 370 -11.49 -15.02 -15.96
CA VAL A 370 -10.74 -15.56 -14.82
C VAL A 370 -11.31 -14.96 -13.54
N ALA A 371 -11.72 -15.76 -12.57
CA ALA A 371 -11.99 -15.28 -11.23
C ALA A 371 -10.69 -15.33 -10.42
N GLU A 372 -10.28 -14.18 -9.91
CA GLU A 372 -9.12 -14.05 -9.05
C GLU A 372 -9.47 -14.20 -7.57
N TYR A 373 -8.45 -14.28 -6.72
CA TYR A 373 -8.62 -14.31 -5.27
C TYR A 373 -9.58 -15.37 -4.74
N VAL A 374 -9.65 -16.54 -5.39
CA VAL A 374 -10.38 -17.71 -4.84
C VAL A 374 -9.62 -18.21 -3.61
N HIS A 375 -10.04 -17.79 -2.40
CA HIS A 375 -9.28 -17.99 -1.16
C HIS A 375 -9.90 -19.01 -0.20
N SER A 376 -11.15 -19.41 -0.42
CA SER A 376 -11.86 -20.36 0.41
C SER A 376 -12.70 -21.33 -0.42
N LYS A 377 -13.16 -22.40 0.23
CA LYS A 377 -14.05 -23.38 -0.40
C LYS A 377 -15.41 -22.75 -0.73
N GLU A 378 -15.94 -21.91 0.13
CA GLU A 378 -17.23 -21.25 -0.03
C GLU A 378 -17.22 -20.35 -1.28
N VAL A 379 -16.18 -19.54 -1.44
CA VAL A 379 -15.96 -18.70 -2.63
C VAL A 379 -15.81 -19.60 -3.88
N PHE A 380 -14.99 -20.65 -3.80
CA PHE A 380 -14.77 -21.58 -4.90
C PHE A 380 -16.08 -22.23 -5.39
N ASP A 381 -16.91 -22.73 -4.46
CA ASP A 381 -18.17 -23.40 -4.80
C ASP A 381 -19.15 -22.43 -5.51
N ILE A 382 -19.11 -21.14 -5.18
CA ILE A 382 -19.94 -20.12 -5.81
C ILE A 382 -19.42 -19.79 -7.21
N VAL A 383 -18.14 -19.39 -7.34
CA VAL A 383 -17.60 -18.94 -8.64
C VAL A 383 -17.58 -20.04 -9.68
N LYS A 384 -17.41 -21.30 -9.26
CA LYS A 384 -17.48 -22.47 -10.13
C LYS A 384 -18.85 -22.64 -10.79
N ASN A 385 -19.92 -22.18 -10.14
CA ASN A 385 -21.30 -22.26 -10.64
C ASN A 385 -21.74 -20.98 -11.37
N MET A 386 -20.86 -19.98 -11.56
CA MET A 386 -21.17 -18.71 -12.22
C MET A 386 -20.77 -18.68 -13.72
N ASP A 387 -20.45 -19.84 -14.30
CA ASP A 387 -20.07 -19.99 -15.72
C ASP A 387 -18.81 -19.17 -16.10
N ILE A 388 -17.90 -19.02 -15.13
CA ILE A 388 -16.57 -18.45 -15.30
C ILE A 388 -15.68 -19.52 -15.95
N ASP A 389 -14.79 -19.12 -16.88
CA ASP A 389 -13.97 -20.08 -17.61
C ASP A 389 -12.79 -20.61 -16.79
N PHE A 390 -12.13 -19.74 -16.01
CA PHE A 390 -10.92 -20.06 -15.27
C PHE A 390 -10.96 -19.53 -13.84
N LEU A 391 -10.24 -20.21 -12.95
CA LEU A 391 -10.19 -19.90 -11.52
C LEU A 391 -8.73 -19.79 -11.06
N GLN A 392 -8.44 -18.77 -10.23
CA GLN A 392 -7.13 -18.53 -9.64
C GLN A 392 -7.28 -18.05 -8.18
N GLY A 393 -6.41 -18.53 -7.31
CA GLY A 393 -6.37 -18.09 -5.91
C GLY A 393 -5.66 -19.07 -4.99
N PHE A 394 -5.38 -18.64 -3.78
CA PHE A 394 -4.59 -19.42 -2.81
C PHE A 394 -5.26 -20.72 -2.37
N TYR A 395 -6.59 -20.79 -2.42
CA TYR A 395 -7.31 -22.04 -2.17
C TYR A 395 -6.95 -23.13 -3.19
N LEU A 396 -6.64 -22.75 -4.44
CA LEU A 396 -6.25 -23.68 -5.51
C LEU A 396 -4.73 -23.87 -5.57
N GLY A 397 -3.95 -22.86 -5.25
CA GLY A 397 -2.51 -22.92 -5.21
C GLY A 397 -1.85 -21.54 -5.08
N GLU A 398 -0.80 -21.48 -4.28
CA GLU A 398 0.04 -20.30 -4.16
C GLU A 398 1.08 -20.20 -5.27
N PRO A 399 1.61 -19.01 -5.60
CA PRO A 399 2.72 -18.86 -6.53
C PRO A 399 3.96 -19.63 -6.05
N LYS A 400 4.61 -20.39 -6.95
CA LYS A 400 5.80 -21.20 -6.64
C LYS A 400 6.94 -20.89 -7.62
N GLY A 401 8.19 -21.02 -7.17
CA GLY A 401 9.37 -20.85 -8.02
C GLY A 401 9.53 -21.95 -9.08
N GLU A 402 8.88 -23.08 -8.88
CA GLU A 402 8.80 -24.18 -9.83
C GLU A 402 7.35 -24.39 -10.26
N PHE A 403 7.12 -24.71 -11.52
CA PHE A 403 5.79 -25.07 -12.02
C PHE A 403 5.67 -26.58 -12.23
N PHE A 404 4.50 -27.11 -11.97
CA PHE A 404 4.22 -28.53 -12.16
C PHE A 404 3.80 -28.76 -13.61
N ARG A 405 4.48 -29.69 -14.29
CA ARG A 405 3.96 -30.27 -15.53
C ARG A 405 2.84 -31.24 -15.12
N SER A 406 1.59 -30.89 -15.42
CA SER A 406 0.44 -31.82 -15.27
C SER A 406 0.50 -32.97 -16.24
#